data_3df8f2c902b6b84905aceb206ae28142
#
_entry.id   3df8f2c902b6b84905aceb206ae28142
#
_cell.length_a   1.000
_cell.length_b   1.000
_cell.length_c   1.000
_cell.angle_alpha   90.00
_cell.angle_beta   90.00
_cell.angle_gamma   90.00
#
_symmetry.space_group_name_H-M   'P 1'
#
loop_
_entity.id
_entity.type
_entity.pdbx_description
1 polymer ?
#
loop_
_entity_poly.entity_id
_entity_poly.type
_entity_poly.pdbx_seq_one_letter_code
_entity_poly.pdbx_strand_id
1 'polypeptide(L)'
;MKFWTVQKYATLNTVLKQGIYQPDFSKSWYASQGEDNADFYDCVRKYFNHANETGYPGLVFAFAQNKTNKYIEEFTSYVEFYQFIGSSKNAIKSLWKQIATPDACVLELEYDTTLFNPLFIDINDFQALMPPVMFMPPYTEENLHKVAENFYNGVIAPSVFPSYLIQAHAPFIKRENIVGVYPIFDI
;
A
#
# COMPACT_ATOMS: atom_id res chain seq x y z
N MET A 1 -13.26 -0.33 7.67
CA MET A 1 -12.58 0.48 6.64
C MET A 1 -12.24 -0.42 5.47
N LYS A 2 -12.53 0.05 4.25
CA LYS A 2 -12.29 -0.71 3.02
C LYS A 2 -10.94 -0.37 2.39
N PHE A 3 -10.24 -1.39 1.93
CA PHE A 3 -9.01 -1.28 1.16
C PHE A 3 -9.08 -2.13 -0.09
N TRP A 4 -8.36 -1.69 -1.11
CA TRP A 4 -8.28 -2.37 -2.40
C TRP A 4 -6.84 -2.79 -2.64
N THR A 5 -6.60 -4.06 -2.91
CA THR A 5 -5.25 -4.56 -3.16
C THR A 5 -5.21 -5.48 -4.36
N VAL A 6 -4.10 -5.42 -5.10
CA VAL A 6 -3.81 -6.40 -6.15
C VAL A 6 -2.98 -7.51 -5.54
N GLN A 7 -3.47 -8.73 -5.63
CA GLN A 7 -2.80 -9.90 -5.08
C GLN A 7 -2.76 -11.03 -6.11
N LYS A 8 -1.73 -11.86 -6.03
CA LYS A 8 -1.66 -13.08 -6.81
C LYS A 8 -2.77 -14.05 -6.40
N TYR A 9 -3.32 -14.83 -7.34
CA TYR A 9 -4.24 -15.92 -7.00
C TYR A 9 -3.62 -16.92 -6.02
N ALA A 10 -2.30 -17.09 -6.02
CA ALA A 10 -1.60 -17.90 -5.02
C ALA A 10 -1.81 -17.39 -3.59
N THR A 11 -1.76 -16.06 -3.38
CA THR A 11 -2.06 -15.42 -2.08
C THR A 11 -3.51 -15.67 -1.69
N LEU A 12 -4.46 -15.43 -2.59
CA LEU A 12 -5.88 -15.70 -2.36
C LEU A 12 -6.11 -17.17 -1.96
N ASN A 13 -5.51 -18.10 -2.70
CA ASN A 13 -5.59 -19.53 -2.39
C ASN A 13 -5.02 -19.87 -1.00
N THR A 14 -3.95 -19.19 -0.58
CA THR A 14 -3.39 -19.34 0.77
C THR A 14 -4.40 -18.89 1.81
N VAL A 15 -5.02 -17.73 1.65
CA VAL A 15 -6.07 -17.24 2.55
C VAL A 15 -7.24 -18.21 2.62
N LEU A 16 -7.72 -18.70 1.48
CA LEU A 16 -8.86 -19.62 1.43
C LEU A 16 -8.56 -20.97 2.10
N LYS A 17 -7.33 -21.48 2.01
CA LYS A 17 -6.92 -22.76 2.59
C LYS A 17 -6.52 -22.67 4.05
N GLN A 18 -5.78 -21.61 4.42
CA GLN A 18 -5.16 -21.48 5.75
C GLN A 18 -5.92 -20.50 6.67
N GLY A 19 -6.91 -19.77 6.13
CA GLY A 19 -7.67 -18.75 6.84
C GLY A 19 -6.98 -17.39 6.92
N ILE A 20 -5.66 -17.34 6.71
CA ILE A 20 -4.87 -16.12 6.83
C ILE A 20 -3.67 -16.15 5.85
N TYR A 21 -3.33 -14.99 5.32
CA TYR A 21 -2.05 -14.71 4.68
C TYR A 21 -1.35 -13.59 5.44
N GLN A 22 -0.14 -13.84 5.89
CA GLN A 22 0.74 -12.87 6.52
C GLN A 22 1.95 -12.67 5.62
N PRO A 23 2.17 -11.46 5.08
CA PRO A 23 3.36 -11.15 4.31
C PRO A 23 4.62 -11.34 5.15
N ASP A 24 5.68 -11.78 4.50
CA ASP A 24 7.01 -11.91 5.09
C ASP A 24 8.00 -11.18 4.18
N PHE A 25 8.53 -10.07 4.65
CA PHE A 25 9.42 -9.22 3.87
C PHE A 25 10.72 -9.90 3.48
N SER A 26 11.22 -10.80 4.32
CA SER A 26 12.43 -11.58 4.02
C SER A 26 12.28 -12.48 2.78
N LYS A 27 11.03 -12.80 2.41
CA LYS A 27 10.66 -13.60 1.24
C LYS A 27 10.14 -12.78 0.08
N SER A 28 10.12 -11.45 0.21
CA SER A 28 9.61 -10.58 -0.85
C SER A 28 10.59 -10.48 -2.01
N TRP A 29 10.04 -10.20 -3.20
CA TRP A 29 10.85 -9.87 -4.36
C TRP A 29 11.79 -8.69 -4.09
N TYR A 30 11.35 -7.71 -3.32
CA TYR A 30 12.15 -6.53 -2.97
C TYR A 30 13.38 -6.87 -2.14
N ALA A 31 13.31 -7.85 -1.25
CA ALA A 31 14.46 -8.32 -0.50
C ALA A 31 15.57 -8.90 -1.41
N SER A 32 15.21 -9.34 -2.63
CA SER A 32 16.15 -9.84 -3.63
C SER A 32 16.73 -8.77 -4.55
N GLN A 33 16.23 -7.51 -4.49
CA GLN A 33 16.61 -6.44 -5.41
C GLN A 33 17.75 -5.52 -4.92
N GLY A 34 18.29 -5.80 -3.75
CA GLY A 34 19.38 -5.06 -3.13
C GLY A 34 18.99 -4.47 -1.77
N GLU A 35 20.00 -4.11 -1.01
CA GLU A 35 19.86 -3.66 0.37
C GLU A 35 18.98 -2.39 0.48
N ASP A 36 19.17 -1.42 -0.40
CA ASP A 36 18.41 -0.15 -0.37
C ASP A 36 16.89 -0.36 -0.49
N ASN A 37 16.46 -1.28 -1.37
CA ASN A 37 15.04 -1.62 -1.52
C ASN A 37 14.51 -2.38 -0.31
N ALA A 38 15.30 -3.33 0.19
CA ALA A 38 14.96 -4.10 1.38
C ALA A 38 14.83 -3.17 2.59
N ASP A 39 15.75 -2.25 2.76
CA ASP A 39 15.79 -1.30 3.88
C ASP A 39 14.58 -0.36 3.87
N PHE A 40 14.16 0.12 2.69
CA PHE A 40 12.97 0.97 2.60
C PHE A 40 11.70 0.26 3.07
N TYR A 41 11.45 -0.96 2.55
CA TYR A 41 10.28 -1.74 2.98
C TYR A 41 10.37 -2.15 4.44
N ASP A 42 11.57 -2.46 4.93
CA ASP A 42 11.80 -2.74 6.33
C ASP A 42 11.55 -1.50 7.21
N CYS A 43 11.87 -0.31 6.72
CA CYS A 43 11.57 0.94 7.39
C CYS A 43 10.06 1.13 7.55
N VAL A 44 9.27 0.99 6.47
CA VAL A 44 7.79 1.06 6.50
C VAL A 44 7.22 0.03 7.49
N ARG A 45 7.72 -1.19 7.48
CA ARG A 45 7.34 -2.24 8.42
C ARG A 45 7.67 -1.87 9.87
N LYS A 46 8.86 -1.34 10.12
CA LYS A 46 9.28 -0.90 11.46
C LYS A 46 8.38 0.21 12.00
N TYR A 47 8.03 1.19 11.17
CA TYR A 47 7.10 2.26 11.57
C TYR A 47 5.72 1.73 11.90
N PHE A 48 5.17 0.86 11.05
CA PHE A 48 3.89 0.22 11.32
C PHE A 48 3.92 -0.56 12.63
N ASN A 49 4.93 -1.38 12.84
CA ASN A 49 5.08 -2.19 14.04
C ASN A 49 5.25 -1.35 15.30
N HIS A 50 6.02 -0.25 15.21
CA HIS A 50 6.16 0.67 16.33
C HIS A 50 4.83 1.35 16.69
N ALA A 51 4.12 1.88 15.70
CA ALA A 51 2.85 2.57 15.92
C ALA A 51 1.74 1.64 16.45
N ASN A 52 1.86 0.33 16.20
CA ASN A 52 0.89 -0.69 16.62
C ASN A 52 1.39 -1.57 17.77
N GLU A 53 2.60 -1.35 18.29
CA GLU A 53 3.24 -2.17 19.31
C GLU A 53 3.27 -3.67 18.93
N THR A 54 3.61 -3.96 17.67
CA THR A 54 3.58 -5.30 17.08
C THR A 54 4.92 -5.71 16.49
N GLY A 55 5.02 -6.97 15.98
CA GLY A 55 6.22 -7.52 15.36
C GLY A 55 5.94 -8.24 14.04
N TYR A 56 5.04 -7.72 13.22
CA TYR A 56 4.70 -8.35 11.93
C TYR A 56 5.91 -8.42 11.00
N PRO A 57 6.13 -9.56 10.31
CA PRO A 57 7.29 -9.76 9.43
C PRO A 57 7.16 -9.07 8.07
N GLY A 58 5.98 -8.58 7.72
CA GLY A 58 5.70 -7.87 6.48
C GLY A 58 4.33 -7.22 6.51
N LEU A 59 4.01 -6.46 5.47
CA LEU A 59 2.75 -5.73 5.34
C LEU A 59 2.09 -5.98 3.98
N VAL A 60 0.78 -5.94 3.96
CA VAL A 60 -0.04 -5.88 2.75
C VAL A 60 -0.10 -4.44 2.29
N PHE A 61 0.19 -4.20 1.02
CA PHE A 61 -0.03 -2.91 0.37
C PHE A 61 -1.40 -2.89 -0.28
N ALA A 62 -2.19 -1.90 0.07
CA ALA A 62 -3.53 -1.70 -0.46
C ALA A 62 -3.72 -0.24 -0.85
N PHE A 63 -4.84 0.08 -1.47
CA PHE A 63 -5.18 1.42 -1.89
C PHE A 63 -6.41 1.91 -1.15
N ALA A 64 -6.39 3.18 -0.75
CA ALA A 64 -7.53 3.97 -0.34
C ALA A 64 -7.51 5.29 -1.13
N GLN A 65 -8.59 6.04 -1.10
CA GLN A 65 -8.64 7.35 -1.73
C GLN A 65 -8.53 8.45 -0.67
N ASN A 66 -7.76 9.50 -0.98
CA ASN A 66 -7.77 10.74 -0.21
C ASN A 66 -8.28 11.87 -1.12
N LYS A 67 -9.47 12.37 -0.86
CA LYS A 67 -10.07 13.48 -1.61
C LYS A 67 -9.73 14.85 -1.03
N THR A 68 -9.25 14.87 0.21
CA THR A 68 -8.84 16.11 0.89
C THR A 68 -7.55 15.88 1.67
N ASN A 69 -6.77 16.93 1.92
CA ASN A 69 -5.57 16.85 2.75
C ASN A 69 -5.83 16.48 4.23
N LYS A 70 -7.09 16.21 4.60
CA LYS A 70 -7.48 15.94 5.99
C LYS A 70 -8.20 14.61 6.18
N TYR A 71 -8.80 14.04 5.13
CA TYR A 71 -9.65 12.87 5.26
C TYR A 71 -9.33 11.85 4.19
N ILE A 72 -9.21 10.60 4.61
CA ILE A 72 -9.17 9.44 3.72
C ILE A 72 -10.60 9.03 3.48
N GLU A 73 -10.99 9.02 2.22
CA GLU A 73 -12.28 8.52 1.76
C GLU A 73 -12.07 7.17 1.12
N GLU A 74 -12.92 6.23 1.47
CA GLU A 74 -12.90 4.88 0.92
C GLU A 74 -13.50 4.85 -0.47
N PHE A 75 -12.93 4.04 -1.36
CA PHE A 75 -13.65 3.64 -2.56
C PHE A 75 -14.85 2.80 -2.16
N THR A 76 -16.05 3.20 -2.56
CA THR A 76 -17.29 2.54 -2.14
C THR A 76 -17.57 1.26 -2.93
N SER A 77 -17.01 1.16 -4.14
CA SER A 77 -17.22 0.03 -5.05
C SER A 77 -16.03 -0.23 -5.98
N TYR A 78 -16.00 -1.44 -6.54
CA TYR A 78 -15.05 -1.82 -7.58
C TYR A 78 -15.12 -0.89 -8.81
N VAL A 79 -16.31 -0.44 -9.18
CA VAL A 79 -16.50 0.47 -10.32
C VAL A 79 -15.82 1.81 -10.06
N GLU A 80 -15.98 2.36 -8.86
CA GLU A 80 -15.31 3.61 -8.46
C GLU A 80 -13.80 3.46 -8.46
N PHE A 81 -13.28 2.38 -7.87
CA PHE A 81 -11.85 2.06 -7.88
C PHE A 81 -11.31 1.94 -9.32
N TYR A 82 -12.00 1.17 -10.16
CA TYR A 82 -11.67 0.99 -11.58
C TYR A 82 -11.61 2.34 -12.32
N GLN A 83 -12.65 3.16 -12.19
CA GLN A 83 -12.73 4.46 -12.85
C GLN A 83 -11.63 5.41 -12.37
N PHE A 84 -11.32 5.40 -11.09
CA PHE A 84 -10.26 6.22 -10.53
C PHE A 84 -8.88 5.80 -11.10
N ILE A 85 -8.53 4.54 -11.08
CA ILE A 85 -7.26 4.04 -11.63
C ILE A 85 -7.19 4.35 -13.13
N GLY A 86 -8.24 4.09 -13.90
CA GLY A 86 -8.30 4.35 -15.35
C GLY A 86 -8.17 5.83 -15.73
N SER A 87 -8.69 6.74 -14.90
CA SER A 87 -8.59 8.19 -15.10
C SER A 87 -7.30 8.81 -14.56
N SER A 88 -6.49 8.04 -13.84
CA SER A 88 -5.30 8.52 -13.15
C SER A 88 -4.17 8.91 -14.10
N LYS A 89 -3.20 9.70 -13.60
CA LYS A 89 -2.03 10.14 -14.33
C LYS A 89 -0.99 9.02 -14.47
N ASN A 90 0.01 9.26 -15.32
CA ASN A 90 1.00 8.28 -15.77
C ASN A 90 1.69 7.46 -14.67
N ALA A 91 1.96 8.04 -13.50
CA ALA A 91 2.63 7.34 -12.40
C ALA A 91 1.76 6.17 -11.86
N ILE A 92 0.48 6.43 -11.61
CA ILE A 92 -0.46 5.41 -11.13
C ILE A 92 -0.70 4.34 -12.21
N LYS A 93 -0.82 4.75 -13.49
CA LYS A 93 -0.93 3.82 -14.61
C LYS A 93 0.31 2.93 -14.74
N SER A 94 1.50 3.50 -14.55
CA SER A 94 2.75 2.75 -14.59
C SER A 94 2.84 1.73 -13.47
N LEU A 95 2.47 2.12 -12.23
CA LEU A 95 2.38 1.19 -11.11
C LEU A 95 1.36 0.09 -11.38
N TRP A 96 0.16 0.45 -11.87
CA TRP A 96 -0.88 -0.53 -12.20
C TRP A 96 -0.38 -1.58 -13.16
N LYS A 97 0.28 -1.19 -14.26
CA LYS A 97 0.85 -2.12 -15.24
C LYS A 97 1.90 -3.08 -14.65
N GLN A 98 2.58 -2.67 -13.59
CA GLN A 98 3.56 -3.54 -12.94
C GLN A 98 2.91 -4.61 -12.04
N ILE A 99 1.81 -4.25 -11.36
CA ILE A 99 1.16 -5.13 -10.38
C ILE A 99 -0.01 -5.93 -10.97
N ALA A 100 -0.69 -5.40 -11.99
CA ALA A 100 -1.86 -6.00 -12.63
C ALA A 100 -1.44 -7.08 -13.64
N THR A 101 -0.90 -8.18 -13.14
CA THR A 101 -0.47 -9.32 -13.97
C THR A 101 -1.60 -10.32 -14.19
N PRO A 102 -1.56 -11.18 -15.25
CA PRO A 102 -2.64 -12.13 -15.55
C PRO A 102 -2.92 -13.14 -14.44
N ASP A 103 -1.96 -13.39 -13.56
CA ASP A 103 -2.08 -14.29 -12.41
C ASP A 103 -2.51 -13.57 -11.11
N ALA A 104 -2.99 -12.33 -11.23
CA ALA A 104 -3.45 -11.52 -10.11
C ALA A 104 -4.96 -11.25 -10.16
N CYS A 105 -5.49 -10.80 -9.04
CA CYS A 105 -6.86 -10.32 -8.88
C CYS A 105 -6.88 -9.08 -7.98
N VAL A 106 -7.96 -8.32 -8.07
CA VAL A 106 -8.24 -7.23 -7.13
C VAL A 106 -9.05 -7.79 -5.98
N LEU A 107 -8.57 -7.59 -4.77
CA LEU A 107 -9.31 -7.91 -3.54
C LEU A 107 -9.87 -6.63 -2.94
N GLU A 108 -11.16 -6.64 -2.65
CA GLU A 108 -11.80 -5.70 -1.74
C GLU A 108 -11.70 -6.28 -0.33
N LEU A 109 -11.02 -5.53 0.54
CA LEU A 109 -10.79 -5.92 1.92
C LEU A 109 -11.51 -4.97 2.86
N GLU A 110 -12.08 -5.53 3.91
CA GLU A 110 -12.65 -4.74 5.01
C GLU A 110 -11.97 -5.11 6.33
N TYR A 111 -11.46 -4.08 7.02
CA TYR A 111 -10.81 -4.24 8.31
C TYR A 111 -11.54 -3.50 9.40
N ASP A 112 -11.58 -4.12 10.57
CA ASP A 112 -11.88 -3.43 11.81
C ASP A 112 -10.62 -2.67 12.27
N THR A 113 -10.63 -1.36 12.10
CA THR A 113 -9.51 -0.48 12.45
C THR A 113 -9.33 -0.27 13.96
N THR A 114 -10.17 -0.88 14.79
CA THR A 114 -9.90 -0.95 16.24
C THR A 114 -8.80 -1.95 16.57
N LEU A 115 -8.50 -2.89 15.64
CA LEU A 115 -7.48 -3.93 15.84
C LEU A 115 -6.06 -3.46 15.52
N PHE A 116 -5.90 -2.45 14.70
CA PHE A 116 -4.62 -1.84 14.35
C PHE A 116 -4.82 -0.47 13.69
N ASN A 117 -3.80 0.38 13.75
CA ASN A 117 -3.76 1.65 13.07
C ASN A 117 -3.12 1.45 11.67
N PRO A 118 -3.87 1.58 10.57
CA PRO A 118 -3.29 1.50 9.24
C PRO A 118 -2.27 2.62 9.02
N LEU A 119 -1.19 2.32 8.32
CA LEU A 119 -0.26 3.33 7.86
C LEU A 119 -0.68 3.80 6.47
N PHE A 120 -0.85 5.11 6.30
CA PHE A 120 -1.29 5.72 5.05
C PHE A 120 -0.19 6.57 4.42
N ILE A 121 0.07 6.38 3.14
CA ILE A 121 1.10 7.11 2.40
C ILE A 121 0.56 7.49 1.02
N ASP A 122 0.70 8.76 0.61
CA ASP A 122 0.40 9.15 -0.78
C ASP A 122 1.33 8.40 -1.74
N ILE A 123 0.79 7.92 -2.85
CA ILE A 123 1.55 7.09 -3.80
C ILE A 123 2.71 7.85 -4.44
N ASN A 124 2.62 9.17 -4.59
CA ASN A 124 3.73 9.97 -5.10
C ASN A 124 4.85 10.08 -4.06
N ASP A 125 4.51 10.24 -2.78
CA ASP A 125 5.50 10.26 -1.71
C ASP A 125 6.17 8.89 -1.57
N PHE A 126 5.38 7.81 -1.63
CA PHE A 126 5.91 6.46 -1.62
C PHE A 126 6.89 6.21 -2.78
N GLN A 127 6.53 6.60 -4.01
CA GLN A 127 7.40 6.44 -5.17
C GLN A 127 8.67 7.28 -5.09
N ALA A 128 8.60 8.47 -4.48
CA ALA A 128 9.77 9.33 -4.31
C ALA A 128 10.77 8.77 -3.28
N LEU A 129 10.30 7.93 -2.36
CA LEU A 129 11.12 7.27 -1.34
C LEU A 129 11.72 5.94 -1.83
N MET A 130 11.18 5.37 -2.92
CA MET A 130 11.63 4.07 -3.41
C MET A 130 12.86 4.18 -4.31
N PRO A 131 13.96 3.48 -4.00
CA PRO A 131 15.06 3.30 -4.95
C PRO A 131 14.61 2.45 -6.16
N PRO A 132 15.08 2.65 -7.38
CA PRO A 132 15.99 3.70 -7.83
C PRO A 132 15.25 4.93 -8.34
N VAL A 133 13.99 5.14 -7.98
CA VAL A 133 13.26 6.35 -8.37
C VAL A 133 13.98 7.50 -7.69
N MET A 134 14.94 7.99 -8.41
CA MET A 134 15.81 9.06 -7.98
C MET A 134 14.99 10.21 -7.46
N PHE A 135 15.40 10.64 -6.32
CA PHE A 135 15.11 11.91 -5.69
C PHE A 135 14.58 12.94 -6.68
N MET A 136 13.28 12.96 -6.85
CA MET A 136 12.65 14.08 -7.51
C MET A 136 12.77 15.26 -6.56
N PRO A 137 13.40 16.37 -6.96
CA PRO A 137 13.36 17.57 -6.14
C PRO A 137 11.90 17.87 -5.76
N PRO A 138 11.58 18.18 -4.51
CA PRO A 138 12.43 18.76 -3.48
C PRO A 138 12.85 17.81 -2.32
N TYR A 139 12.95 16.51 -2.53
CA TYR A 139 13.30 15.56 -1.48
C TYR A 139 14.80 15.68 -1.16
N THR A 140 15.12 16.59 -0.25
CA THR A 140 16.40 16.66 0.43
C THR A 140 16.43 15.65 1.56
N GLU A 141 17.61 15.32 2.09
CA GLU A 141 17.77 14.47 3.28
C GLU A 141 16.88 14.95 4.44
N GLU A 142 16.76 16.27 4.62
CA GLU A 142 15.89 16.88 5.62
C GLU A 142 14.40 16.57 5.36
N ASN A 143 13.95 16.63 4.11
CA ASN A 143 12.58 16.31 3.75
C ASN A 143 12.29 14.81 3.90
N LEU A 144 13.23 13.93 3.60
CA LEU A 144 13.12 12.50 3.86
C LEU A 144 13.00 12.21 5.35
N HIS A 145 13.80 12.87 6.19
CA HIS A 145 13.67 12.77 7.64
C HIS A 145 12.29 13.22 8.13
N LYS A 146 11.76 14.33 7.62
CA LYS A 146 10.40 14.80 7.96
C LYS A 146 9.31 13.83 7.52
N VAL A 147 9.44 13.26 6.34
CA VAL A 147 8.50 12.22 5.87
C VAL A 147 8.55 11.00 6.78
N ALA A 148 9.75 10.55 7.13
CA ALA A 148 9.95 9.44 8.06
C ALA A 148 9.37 9.75 9.46
N GLU A 149 9.60 10.96 9.98
CA GLU A 149 9.07 11.40 11.26
C GLU A 149 7.55 11.51 11.25
N ASN A 150 6.96 11.97 10.15
CA ASN A 150 5.50 11.98 9.97
C ASN A 150 4.93 10.56 9.95
N PHE A 151 5.56 9.62 9.27
CA PHE A 151 5.16 8.22 9.32
C PHE A 151 5.23 7.65 10.73
N TYR A 152 6.30 7.98 11.46
CA TYR A 152 6.49 7.57 12.84
C TYR A 152 5.37 8.07 13.76
N ASN A 153 4.87 9.27 13.48
CA ASN A 153 3.80 9.91 14.24
C ASN A 153 2.40 9.57 13.71
N GLY A 154 2.27 8.68 12.72
CA GLY A 154 0.98 8.34 12.10
C GLY A 154 0.33 9.51 11.34
N VAL A 155 1.12 10.52 10.97
CA VAL A 155 0.65 11.70 10.24
C VAL A 155 0.78 11.43 8.74
N ILE A 156 -0.33 11.55 8.00
CA ILE A 156 -0.26 11.60 6.54
C ILE A 156 0.37 12.93 6.18
N ALA A 157 1.63 12.90 5.75
CA ALA A 157 2.26 14.09 5.22
C ALA A 157 1.48 14.57 3.99
N PRO A 158 1.07 15.84 3.92
CA PRO A 158 0.54 16.36 2.68
C PRO A 158 1.66 16.31 1.65
N SER A 159 1.46 15.52 0.60
CA SER A 159 2.40 15.47 -0.53
C SER A 159 2.52 16.85 -1.16
N VAL A 160 3.73 17.24 -1.57
CA VAL A 160 3.96 18.45 -2.37
C VAL A 160 3.24 18.33 -3.73
N PHE A 161 3.08 17.10 -4.21
CA PHE A 161 2.34 16.78 -5.43
C PHE A 161 1.33 15.65 -5.16
N PRO A 162 0.20 15.95 -4.50
CA PRO A 162 -0.74 14.92 -4.11
C PRO A 162 -1.27 14.14 -5.33
N SER A 163 -1.25 12.82 -5.24
CA SER A 163 -1.80 11.93 -6.26
C SER A 163 -3.29 11.69 -6.10
N TYR A 164 -3.81 11.99 -4.92
CA TYR A 164 -5.15 11.60 -4.43
C TYR A 164 -5.34 10.07 -4.31
N LEU A 165 -4.29 9.30 -4.53
CA LEU A 165 -4.26 7.87 -4.26
C LEU A 165 -3.39 7.61 -3.03
N ILE A 166 -4.03 7.21 -1.97
CA ILE A 166 -3.34 6.86 -0.73
C ILE A 166 -3.14 5.35 -0.68
N GLN A 167 -1.91 4.96 -0.47
CA GLN A 167 -1.54 3.60 -0.17
C GLN A 167 -1.79 3.34 1.32
N ALA A 168 -2.49 2.25 1.61
CA ALA A 168 -2.77 1.81 2.97
C ALA A 168 -1.99 0.51 3.26
N HIS A 169 -1.50 0.37 4.48
CA HIS A 169 -0.74 -0.79 4.89
C HIS A 169 -1.47 -1.53 6.01
N ALA A 170 -1.62 -2.83 5.85
CA ALA A 170 -2.26 -3.72 6.81
C ALA A 170 -1.34 -4.93 7.12
N PRO A 171 -1.44 -5.55 8.30
CA PRO A 171 -0.49 -6.59 8.71
C PRO A 171 -0.75 -7.96 8.09
N PHE A 172 -1.97 -8.24 7.64
CA PHE A 172 -2.40 -9.55 7.13
C PHE A 172 -3.65 -9.43 6.26
N ILE A 173 -3.98 -10.51 5.55
CA ILE A 173 -5.30 -10.74 4.96
C ILE A 173 -5.86 -11.99 5.60
N LYS A 174 -6.96 -11.88 6.34
CA LYS A 174 -7.75 -13.02 6.80
C LYS A 174 -8.92 -13.26 5.86
N ARG A 175 -9.47 -14.48 5.90
CA ARG A 175 -10.61 -14.86 5.07
C ARG A 175 -11.82 -13.94 5.29
N GLU A 176 -12.07 -13.57 6.55
CA GLU A 176 -13.16 -12.65 6.93
C GLU A 176 -12.96 -11.21 6.43
N ASN A 177 -11.72 -10.82 6.10
CA ASN A 177 -11.47 -9.49 5.55
C ASN A 177 -11.83 -9.38 4.07
N ILE A 178 -11.93 -10.49 3.32
CA ILE A 178 -12.22 -10.47 1.89
C ILE A 178 -13.72 -10.34 1.68
N VAL A 179 -14.18 -9.18 1.22
CA VAL A 179 -15.58 -8.91 0.90
C VAL A 179 -15.87 -8.94 -0.61
N GLY A 180 -14.83 -8.84 -1.44
CA GLY A 180 -14.94 -8.97 -2.89
C GLY A 180 -13.66 -9.46 -3.55
N VAL A 181 -13.82 -10.18 -4.66
CA VAL A 181 -12.73 -10.64 -5.53
C VAL A 181 -13.09 -10.29 -6.96
N TYR A 182 -12.26 -9.52 -7.63
CA TYR A 182 -12.53 -9.01 -8.96
C TYR A 182 -11.37 -9.32 -9.91
N PRO A 183 -11.65 -9.45 -11.23
CA PRO A 183 -10.60 -9.64 -12.21
C PRO A 183 -9.71 -8.39 -12.30
N ILE A 184 -8.48 -8.60 -12.77
CA ILE A 184 -7.61 -7.51 -13.22
C ILE A 184 -8.23 -6.86 -14.45
N PHE A 185 -8.02 -5.57 -14.60
CA PHE A 185 -8.49 -4.77 -15.73
C PHE A 185 -7.33 -4.05 -16.41
N ASP A 186 -7.48 -3.86 -17.71
CA ASP A 186 -6.56 -3.08 -18.54
C ASP A 186 -6.91 -1.58 -18.48
N ILE A 187 -5.88 -0.72 -18.53
CA ILE A 187 -6.00 0.75 -18.51
C ILE A 187 -5.15 1.42 -19.60
#